data_60f739cd1caf70bc5ac95c849b2fd384
#
_entry.id   60f739cd1caf70bc5ac95c849b2fd384
#
_cell.length_a   1.000
_cell.length_b   1.000
_cell.length_c   1.000
_cell.angle_alpha   90.00
_cell.angle_beta   90.00
_cell.angle_gamma   90.00
#
_symmetry.space_group_name_H-M   'P 1'
#
loop_
_entity.id
_entity.type
_entity.pdbx_description
1 polymer ?
#
loop_
_entity_poly.entity_id
_entity_poly.type
_entity_poly.pdbx_seq_one_letter_code
_entity_poly.pdbx_strand_id
1 'polypeptide(L)' 'MTYLERLKALRQDRDLTQTQIAKILNVSQITYSQYERGTRGLPLEHLKTLCLFYNVQSDYILGIPKNLDYPER' A
#
# COMPACT_ATOMS: atom_id res chain seq x y z
N MET A 1 2.75 6.52 -12.54
CA MET A 1 3.21 6.23 -11.17
C MET A 1 2.79 4.83 -10.80
N THR A 2 3.73 4.02 -10.33
CA THR A 2 3.43 2.66 -9.92
C THR A 2 2.74 2.65 -8.55
N TYR A 3 2.10 1.51 -8.20
CA TYR A 3 1.47 1.40 -6.89
C TYR A 3 2.51 1.48 -5.75
N LEU A 4 3.74 1.06 -6.02
CA LEU A 4 4.82 1.15 -5.02
C LEU A 4 5.19 2.61 -4.74
N GLU A 5 5.25 3.43 -5.80
CA GLU A 5 5.51 4.86 -5.65
C GLU A 5 4.38 5.56 -4.89
N ARG A 6 3.13 5.13 -5.11
CA ARG A 6 1.98 5.69 -4.40
C ARG A 6 2.02 5.33 -2.91
N LEU A 7 2.39 4.09 -2.58
CA LEU A 7 2.53 3.68 -1.17
C LEU A 7 3.61 4.50 -0.48
N LYS A 8 4.75 4.68 -1.13
CA LYS A 8 5.83 5.49 -0.58
C LYS A 8 5.40 6.95 -0.40
N ALA A 9 4.70 7.50 -1.39
CA ALA A 9 4.21 8.87 -1.33
C ALA A 9 3.22 9.05 -0.18
N LEU A 10 2.29 8.12 0.02
CA LEU A 10 1.34 8.18 1.13
C LEU A 10 2.07 8.18 2.47
N ARG A 11 3.08 7.34 2.61
CA ARG A 11 3.87 7.28 3.83
C ARG A 11 4.59 8.60 4.09
N GLN A 12 5.27 9.12 3.07
CA GLN A 12 6.05 10.36 3.18
C GLN A 12 5.15 11.57 3.43
N ASP A 13 3.98 11.63 2.80
CA ASP A 13 3.03 12.72 2.99
C ASP A 13 2.54 12.82 4.44
N ARG A 14 2.60 11.72 5.18
CA ARG A 14 2.20 11.69 6.59
C ARG A 14 3.40 11.68 7.54
N ASP A 15 4.60 11.94 7.02
CA ASP A 15 5.84 11.96 7.81
C ASP A 15 6.08 10.68 8.60
N LEU A 16 5.75 9.54 8.00
CA LEU A 16 5.92 8.24 8.63
C LEU A 16 7.17 7.55 8.11
N THR A 17 7.83 6.81 9.00
CA THR A 17 9.01 6.02 8.65
C THR A 17 8.57 4.61 8.22
N GLN A 18 9.47 3.91 7.51
CA GLN A 18 9.25 2.51 7.15
C GLN A 18 9.07 1.64 8.41
N THR A 19 9.80 1.95 9.48
CA THR A 19 9.69 1.22 10.74
C THR A 19 8.29 1.34 11.34
N GLN A 20 7.70 2.53 11.28
CA GLN A 20 6.35 2.74 11.79
C GLN A 20 5.31 1.94 11.00
N ILE A 21 5.43 1.93 9.68
CA ILE A 21 4.50 1.13 8.85
C ILE A 21 4.73 -0.36 9.06
N ALA A 22 5.98 -0.79 9.18
CA ALA A 22 6.29 -2.19 9.46
C ALA A 22 5.62 -2.67 10.75
N LYS A 23 5.59 -1.84 11.79
CA LYS A 23 4.89 -2.17 13.03
C LYS A 23 3.40 -2.34 12.82
N ILE A 24 2.78 -1.48 12.02
CA ILE A 24 1.36 -1.56 11.71
C ILE A 24 1.04 -2.88 11.01
N LEU A 25 1.92 -3.31 10.11
CA LEU A 25 1.76 -4.56 9.37
C LEU A 25 2.27 -5.78 10.13
N ASN A 26 2.90 -5.58 11.28
CA ASN A 26 3.50 -6.64 12.08
C ASN A 26 4.58 -7.42 11.31
N VAL A 27 5.42 -6.69 10.60
CA VAL A 27 6.56 -7.23 9.86
C VAL A 27 7.81 -6.46 10.25
N SER A 28 8.99 -6.97 9.85
CA SER A 28 10.25 -6.26 10.08
C SER A 28 10.36 -5.05 9.15
N GLN A 29 11.17 -4.07 9.53
CA GLN A 29 11.45 -2.92 8.68
C GLN A 29 12.09 -3.36 7.36
N ILE A 30 12.96 -4.36 7.41
CA ILE A 30 13.61 -4.90 6.20
C ILE A 30 12.55 -5.46 5.24
N THR A 31 11.60 -6.23 5.76
CA THR A 31 10.51 -6.79 4.96
C THR A 31 9.67 -5.69 4.33
N TYR A 32 9.29 -4.68 5.10
CA TYR A 32 8.50 -3.58 4.55
C TYR A 32 9.28 -2.81 3.49
N SER A 33 10.59 -2.60 3.71
CA SER A 33 11.45 -1.96 2.72
C SER A 33 11.45 -2.73 1.40
N GLN A 34 11.45 -4.06 1.47
CA GLN A 34 11.38 -4.90 0.29
C GLN A 34 10.05 -4.76 -0.45
N TYR A 35 8.94 -4.56 0.29
CA TYR A 35 7.65 -4.26 -0.33
C TYR A 35 7.71 -2.96 -1.13
N GLU A 36 8.24 -1.89 -0.54
CA GLU A 36 8.33 -0.59 -1.24
C GLU A 36 9.27 -0.62 -2.45
N ARG A 37 10.32 -1.44 -2.40
CA ARG A 37 11.25 -1.58 -3.53
C ARG A 37 10.77 -2.54 -4.59
N GLY A 38 9.74 -3.33 -4.30
CA GLY A 38 9.21 -4.30 -5.24
C GLY A 38 10.02 -5.60 -5.30
N THR A 39 10.97 -5.82 -4.40
CA THR A 39 11.75 -7.05 -4.35
C THR A 39 11.01 -8.19 -3.65
N ARG A 40 9.91 -7.87 -2.98
CA ARG A 40 9.01 -8.84 -2.36
C ARG A 40 7.58 -8.40 -2.61
N GLY A 41 6.72 -9.31 -3.05
CA GLY A 41 5.32 -9.00 -3.30
C GLY A 41 4.57 -8.62 -2.04
N LEU A 42 3.76 -7.56 -2.12
CA LEU A 42 2.93 -7.12 -1.00
C LEU A 42 1.70 -8.02 -0.89
N PRO A 43 1.51 -8.71 0.25
CA PRO A 43 0.31 -9.54 0.41
C PRO A 43 -0.97 -8.69 0.41
N LEU A 44 -2.07 -9.27 -0.08
CA LEU A 44 -3.37 -8.58 -0.12
C LEU A 44 -3.81 -8.14 1.27
N GLU A 45 -3.56 -8.94 2.30
CA GLU A 45 -3.93 -8.58 3.66
C GLU A 45 -3.22 -7.31 4.12
N HIS A 46 -1.97 -7.14 3.73
CA HIS A 46 -1.22 -5.93 4.07
C HIS A 46 -1.71 -4.73 3.25
N LEU A 47 -2.05 -4.94 1.99
CA LEU A 47 -2.65 -3.88 1.17
C LEU A 47 -3.95 -3.40 1.80
N LYS A 48 -4.82 -4.32 2.24
CA LYS A 48 -6.06 -3.99 2.91
C LYS A 48 -5.81 -3.16 4.18
N THR A 49 -4.86 -3.59 4.99
CA THR A 49 -4.49 -2.88 6.23
C THR A 49 -4.03 -1.46 5.93
N LEU A 50 -3.20 -1.29 4.89
CA LEU A 50 -2.71 0.03 4.51
C LEU A 50 -3.82 0.92 3.96
N CYS A 51 -4.75 0.37 3.19
CA CYS A 51 -5.91 1.13 2.71
C CYS A 51 -6.73 1.67 3.88
N LEU A 52 -6.97 0.85 4.87
CA LEU A 52 -7.71 1.25 6.07
C LEU A 52 -6.93 2.28 6.89
N PHE A 53 -5.63 2.05 7.05
CA PHE A 53 -4.77 2.95 7.81
C PHE A 53 -4.68 4.33 7.17
N TYR A 54 -4.47 4.39 5.85
CA TYR A 54 -4.36 5.65 5.12
C TYR A 54 -5.73 6.25 4.79
N ASN A 55 -6.81 5.49 4.99
CA ASN A 55 -8.17 5.90 4.65
C ASN A 55 -8.31 6.21 3.15
N VAL A 56 -7.80 5.30 2.33
CA VAL A 56 -7.87 5.42 0.87
C VAL A 56 -8.43 4.13 0.29
N GLN A 57 -9.00 4.22 -0.91
CA GLN A 57 -9.46 3.04 -1.65
C GLN A 57 -8.28 2.32 -2.28
N SER A 58 -8.40 1.00 -2.43
CA SER A 58 -7.35 0.21 -3.08
C SER A 58 -7.13 0.63 -4.53
N ASP A 59 -8.19 1.08 -5.22
CA ASP A 59 -8.06 1.57 -6.60
C ASP A 59 -7.15 2.79 -6.70
N TYR A 60 -7.14 3.66 -5.68
CA TYR A 60 -6.19 4.77 -5.65
C TYR A 60 -4.74 4.28 -5.62
N ILE A 61 -4.45 3.34 -4.74
CA ILE A 61 -3.08 2.80 -4.60
C ILE A 61 -2.68 2.07 -5.87
N LEU A 62 -3.57 1.24 -6.42
CA LEU A 62 -3.28 0.42 -7.59
C LEU A 62 -3.35 1.20 -8.89
N GLY A 63 -3.88 2.41 -8.89
CA GLY A 63 -4.01 3.21 -10.10
C GLY A 63 -5.12 2.73 -11.02
N ILE A 64 -6.15 2.10 -10.47
CA ILE A 64 -7.27 1.57 -11.26
C ILE A 64 -8.33 2.68 -11.41
N PRO A 65 -8.86 2.90 -12.62
CA PRO A 65 -9.91 3.90 -12.81
C PRO A 65 -11.17 3.58 -12.00
N LYS A 66 -11.80 4.62 -11.46
CA LYS A 66 -13.00 4.46 -10.62
C LYS A 66 -14.25 4.10 -11.41
N ASN A 67 -14.24 4.31 -12.71
CA ASN A 67 -15.44 4.16 -13.55
C ASN A 67 -15.53 2.80 -14.23
N LEU A 68 -14.79 1.81 -13.72
CA LEU A 68 -14.91 0.46 -14.22
C LEU A 68 -16.19 -0.18 -13.67
N ASP A 69 -16.92 -0.88 -14.54
CA ASP A 69 -18.14 -1.55 -14.15
C ASP A 69 -17.82 -2.84 -13.39
N TYR A 70 -18.69 -3.18 -12.44
CA TYR A 70 -18.62 -4.47 -11.79
C TYR A 70 -19.16 -5.54 -12.74
N PRO A 71 -18.56 -6.74 -12.73
CA PRO A 71 -19.09 -7.82 -13.56
C PRO A 71 -20.49 -8.22 -13.08
N GLU A 72 -21.37 -8.51 -14.01
CA GLU A 72 -22.70 -9.05 -13.70
C GLU A 72 -22.57 -10.51 -13.29
N ARG A 73 -23.51 -10.95 -12.47
CA ARG A 73 -23.56 -12.32 -11.98
C ARG A 73 -24.77 -13.06 -12.52
#